data_9cad759ee416b36e786ee2b37321c6a9
#
_entry.id   9cad759ee416b36e786ee2b37321c6a9
#
_cell.length_a   1.000
_cell.length_b   1.000
_cell.length_c   1.000
_cell.angle_alpha   90.00
_cell.angle_beta   90.00
_cell.angle_gamma   90.00
#
_symmetry.space_group_name_H-M   'P 1'
#
loop_
_entity.id
_entity.type
_entity.pdbx_description
1 polymer ?
#
loop_
_entity_poly.entity_id
_entity_poly.type
_entity_poly.pdbx_seq_one_letter_code
_entity_poly.pdbx_strand_id
1 'polypeptide(L)'
;VGVILEGEADQVSRFPTLLREQKPPLARIDFIHPSVVDLKGYTDFTITESQEGKVNTAITADAATCKACLQDMFTPGNRRYRYAFTNCTHCGPRFTITKHLPYDRPQTTMAPFKMCEQCLSEYKDPLDRRFHAQPNACPVCGPQLWFEYIGGQPIDGDPIDLAVEAIRDGKIIAVKGLGGFHLVCDAKNPRAVEKLRQRKGRDEKALAVMMVNAI
;
A
#
# COMPACT_ATOMS: atom_id res chain seq x y z
N VAL A 1 -2.87 -22.10 -4.00
CA VAL A 1 -1.40 -22.19 -3.79
C VAL A 1 -1.08 -23.62 -3.42
N GLY A 2 -0.07 -24.24 -4.05
CA GLY A 2 0.48 -25.53 -3.67
C GLY A 2 1.72 -25.32 -2.79
N VAL A 3 1.85 -26.11 -1.74
CA VAL A 3 3.03 -26.13 -0.86
C VAL A 3 3.45 -27.59 -0.70
N ILE A 4 4.73 -27.88 -0.92
CA ILE A 4 5.32 -29.21 -0.66
C ILE A 4 6.19 -29.08 0.58
N LEU A 5 6.03 -29.98 1.51
CA LEU A 5 6.76 -30.00 2.77
C LEU A 5 7.42 -31.35 2.93
N GLU A 6 8.70 -31.34 3.33
CA GLU A 6 9.47 -32.51 3.70
C GLU A 6 10.09 -32.29 5.07
N GLY A 7 10.06 -33.28 5.93
CA GLY A 7 10.62 -33.22 7.28
C GLY A 7 10.07 -34.30 8.19
N GLU A 8 10.34 -34.18 9.49
CA GLU A 8 9.86 -35.10 10.50
C GLU A 8 8.32 -35.12 10.54
N ALA A 9 7.72 -36.29 10.68
CA ALA A 9 6.28 -36.50 10.55
C ALA A 9 5.44 -35.63 11.49
N ASP A 10 5.90 -35.41 12.72
CA ASP A 10 5.25 -34.55 13.71
C ASP A 10 5.27 -33.09 13.28
N GLN A 11 6.37 -32.60 12.71
CA GLN A 11 6.49 -31.22 12.23
C GLN A 11 5.60 -30.98 11.00
N VAL A 12 5.65 -31.90 10.03
CA VAL A 12 4.81 -31.83 8.82
C VAL A 12 3.32 -31.87 9.20
N SER A 13 2.93 -32.73 10.15
CA SER A 13 1.53 -32.85 10.60
C SER A 13 1.02 -31.57 11.31
N ARG A 14 1.87 -30.80 11.97
CA ARG A 14 1.53 -29.55 12.66
C ARG A 14 1.44 -28.34 11.71
N PHE A 15 2.03 -28.42 10.54
CA PHE A 15 2.11 -27.28 9.62
C PHE A 15 0.75 -26.69 9.24
N PRO A 16 -0.32 -27.46 8.93
CA PRO A 16 -1.63 -26.87 8.61
C PRO A 16 -2.21 -26.03 9.75
N THR A 17 -1.95 -26.42 10.99
CA THR A 17 -2.39 -25.64 12.18
C THR A 17 -1.57 -24.37 12.30
N LEU A 18 -0.25 -24.46 12.23
CA LEU A 18 0.64 -23.29 12.29
C LEU A 18 0.34 -22.29 11.17
N LEU A 19 0.06 -22.77 9.96
CA LEU A 19 -0.29 -21.93 8.84
C LEU A 19 -1.57 -21.12 9.11
N ARG A 20 -2.57 -21.71 9.78
CA ARG A 20 -3.81 -20.99 10.18
C ARG A 20 -3.55 -19.97 11.28
N GLU A 21 -2.74 -20.33 12.26
CA GLU A 21 -2.44 -19.48 13.42
C GLU A 21 -1.53 -18.30 13.08
N GLN A 22 -0.54 -18.54 12.21
CA GLN A 22 0.53 -17.57 11.89
C GLN A 22 0.34 -16.87 10.54
N LYS A 23 -0.78 -17.09 9.86
CA LYS A 23 -1.04 -16.45 8.59
C LYS A 23 -1.00 -14.91 8.71
N PRO A 24 -0.54 -14.19 7.69
CA PRO A 24 -0.63 -12.73 7.65
C PRO A 24 -2.07 -12.23 7.88
N PRO A 25 -2.27 -11.05 8.48
CA PRO A 25 -3.60 -10.56 8.87
C PRO A 25 -4.64 -10.52 7.75
N LEU A 26 -4.22 -10.25 6.50
CA LEU A 26 -5.10 -10.21 5.34
C LEU A 26 -5.19 -11.53 4.57
N ALA A 27 -4.40 -12.54 4.96
CA ALA A 27 -4.46 -13.84 4.29
C ALA A 27 -5.74 -14.58 4.66
N ARG A 28 -6.44 -15.05 3.63
CA ARG A 28 -7.63 -15.88 3.78
C ARG A 28 -7.31 -17.30 3.36
N ILE A 29 -7.58 -18.24 4.24
CA ILE A 29 -7.43 -19.67 4.00
C ILE A 29 -8.81 -20.29 4.09
N ASP A 30 -9.42 -20.58 2.95
CA ASP A 30 -10.75 -21.17 2.89
C ASP A 30 -10.69 -22.68 3.20
N PHE A 31 -9.72 -23.38 2.65
CA PHE A 31 -9.51 -24.81 2.88
C PHE A 31 -8.01 -25.18 2.76
N ILE A 32 -7.64 -26.29 3.37
CA ILE A 32 -6.34 -26.95 3.24
C ILE A 32 -6.63 -28.43 2.92
N HIS A 33 -6.10 -28.93 1.82
CA HIS A 33 -6.19 -30.33 1.43
C HIS A 33 -4.78 -30.95 1.44
N PRO A 34 -4.39 -31.63 2.53
CA PRO A 34 -3.14 -32.33 2.58
C PRO A 34 -3.21 -33.62 1.75
N SER A 35 -2.13 -33.93 1.06
CA SER A 35 -1.94 -35.20 0.36
C SER A 35 -0.50 -35.62 0.53
N VAL A 36 -0.28 -36.94 0.60
CA VAL A 36 1.07 -37.51 0.64
C VAL A 36 1.63 -37.54 -0.78
N VAL A 37 2.86 -37.10 -0.92
CA VAL A 37 3.61 -37.09 -2.19
C VAL A 37 4.97 -37.74 -1.97
N ASP A 38 5.62 -38.21 -3.06
CA ASP A 38 6.96 -38.78 -2.99
C ASP A 38 7.97 -37.70 -2.56
N LEU A 39 8.97 -38.14 -1.78
CA LEU A 39 10.07 -37.26 -1.35
C LEU A 39 10.88 -36.80 -2.56
N LYS A 40 11.18 -35.51 -2.60
CA LYS A 40 11.97 -34.84 -3.65
C LYS A 40 13.36 -34.44 -3.17
N GLY A 41 13.61 -34.51 -1.85
CA GLY A 41 14.88 -34.18 -1.24
C GLY A 41 15.16 -32.68 -1.17
N TYR A 42 14.14 -31.88 -0.91
CA TYR A 42 14.32 -30.43 -0.69
C TYR A 42 15.12 -30.17 0.58
N THR A 43 16.15 -29.34 0.47
CA THR A 43 17.04 -28.96 1.59
C THR A 43 16.76 -27.54 2.09
N ASP A 44 16.07 -26.71 1.28
CA ASP A 44 15.84 -25.31 1.56
C ASP A 44 14.43 -24.87 1.15
N PHE A 45 14.02 -23.72 1.69
CA PHE A 45 12.79 -23.04 1.26
C PHE A 45 12.99 -22.40 -0.11
N THR A 46 12.25 -22.86 -1.09
CA THR A 46 12.27 -22.30 -2.44
C THR A 46 10.88 -21.85 -2.88
N ILE A 47 10.80 -20.69 -3.52
CA ILE A 47 9.59 -20.24 -4.21
C ILE A 47 9.78 -20.50 -5.70
N THR A 48 8.97 -21.39 -6.25
CA THR A 48 8.96 -21.66 -7.70
C THR A 48 8.15 -20.57 -8.41
N GLU A 49 8.56 -20.23 -9.62
CA GLU A 49 7.80 -19.33 -10.48
C GLU A 49 6.40 -19.89 -10.75
N SER A 50 5.42 -18.98 -10.86
CA SER A 50 4.05 -19.35 -11.19
C SER A 50 4.03 -20.01 -12.57
N GLN A 51 3.53 -21.23 -12.65
CA GLN A 51 3.32 -21.89 -13.93
C GLN A 51 2.19 -21.21 -14.70
N GLU A 52 2.30 -21.12 -16.02
CA GLU A 52 1.25 -20.65 -16.88
C GLU A 52 -0.01 -21.52 -16.70
N GLY A 53 -1.07 -20.91 -16.19
CA GLY A 53 -2.36 -21.55 -15.97
C GLY A 53 -3.49 -20.52 -16.01
N LYS A 54 -4.75 -20.98 -16.01
CA LYS A 54 -5.89 -20.08 -15.87
C LYS A 54 -5.80 -19.38 -14.52
N VAL A 55 -5.58 -18.06 -14.54
CA VAL A 55 -5.56 -17.23 -13.35
C VAL A 55 -6.98 -17.18 -12.76
N ASN A 56 -7.19 -17.90 -11.68
CA ASN A 56 -8.46 -17.92 -10.94
C ASN A 56 -8.39 -17.11 -9.62
N THR A 57 -7.34 -16.32 -9.44
CA THR A 57 -7.16 -15.51 -8.22
C THR A 57 -7.85 -14.15 -8.39
N ALA A 58 -8.75 -13.81 -7.47
CA ALA A 58 -9.30 -12.48 -7.38
C ALA A 58 -8.26 -11.48 -6.88
N ILE A 59 -8.28 -10.25 -7.40
CA ILE A 59 -7.50 -9.15 -6.84
C ILE A 59 -8.12 -8.75 -5.51
N THR A 60 -7.31 -8.71 -4.45
CA THR A 60 -7.76 -8.24 -3.14
C THR A 60 -8.03 -6.74 -3.16
N ALA A 61 -8.94 -6.28 -2.31
CA ALA A 61 -9.19 -4.86 -2.12
C ALA A 61 -7.96 -4.16 -1.53
N ASP A 62 -7.88 -2.85 -1.76
CA ASP A 62 -6.90 -1.99 -1.09
C ASP A 62 -7.12 -2.03 0.43
N ALA A 63 -6.04 -1.97 1.19
CA ALA A 63 -6.09 -1.98 2.64
C ALA A 63 -5.53 -0.68 3.23
N ALA A 64 -6.18 -0.18 4.28
CA ALA A 64 -5.70 0.98 5.02
C ALA A 64 -4.29 0.76 5.56
N THR A 65 -3.52 1.84 5.70
CA THR A 65 -2.15 1.81 6.20
C THR A 65 -2.09 1.17 7.58
N CYS A 66 -1.28 0.13 7.75
CA CYS A 66 -1.13 -0.58 9.02
C CYS A 66 -0.27 0.20 10.02
N LYS A 67 -0.40 -0.15 11.30
CA LYS A 67 0.34 0.53 12.39
C LYS A 67 1.86 0.57 12.16
N ALA A 68 2.46 -0.53 11.68
CA ALA A 68 3.89 -0.58 11.41
C ALA A 68 4.31 0.37 10.27
N CYS A 69 3.50 0.52 9.22
CA CYS A 69 3.77 1.49 8.17
C CYS A 69 3.53 2.93 8.61
N LEU A 70 2.54 3.19 9.48
CA LEU A 70 2.38 4.49 10.14
C LEU A 70 3.61 4.83 10.98
N GLN A 71 4.12 3.86 11.75
CA GLN A 71 5.33 4.05 12.55
C GLN A 71 6.53 4.41 11.66
N ASP A 72 6.75 3.72 10.53
CA ASP A 72 7.81 4.09 9.59
C ASP A 72 7.67 5.53 9.10
N MET A 73 6.43 5.96 8.75
CA MET A 73 6.17 7.30 8.23
C MET A 73 6.34 8.41 9.26
N PHE A 74 6.12 8.12 10.54
CA PHE A 74 6.15 9.14 11.59
C PHE A 74 7.39 9.07 12.48
N THR A 75 8.30 8.10 12.27
CA THR A 75 9.54 8.00 13.04
C THR A 75 10.67 8.77 12.32
N PRO A 76 11.16 9.88 12.91
CA PRO A 76 12.34 10.57 12.36
C PRO A 76 13.53 9.62 12.27
N GLY A 77 14.29 9.73 11.19
CA GLY A 77 15.43 8.84 10.90
C GLY A 77 15.07 7.54 10.18
N ASN A 78 13.81 7.15 10.10
CA ASN A 78 13.38 6.07 9.23
C ASN A 78 13.50 6.50 7.75
N ARG A 79 13.99 5.61 6.89
CA ARG A 79 14.15 5.89 5.44
C ARG A 79 12.84 6.24 4.72
N ARG A 80 11.70 5.94 5.32
CA ARG A 80 10.35 6.28 4.83
C ARG A 80 9.67 7.36 5.68
N TYR A 81 10.44 8.08 6.49
CA TYR A 81 9.88 9.21 7.23
C TYR A 81 9.20 10.20 6.28
N ARG A 82 7.95 10.55 6.55
CA ARG A 82 7.08 11.42 5.74
C ARG A 82 6.82 10.93 4.29
N TYR A 83 7.12 9.68 3.98
CA TYR A 83 6.83 9.13 2.66
C TYR A 83 5.39 8.63 2.56
N ALA A 84 4.54 9.38 1.87
CA ALA A 84 3.09 9.15 1.78
C ALA A 84 2.70 7.81 1.12
N PHE A 85 3.58 7.20 0.30
CA PHE A 85 3.32 5.94 -0.40
C PHE A 85 3.88 4.71 0.32
N THR A 86 4.17 4.83 1.62
CA THR A 86 4.65 3.72 2.45
C THR A 86 3.59 2.62 2.56
N ASN A 87 4.00 1.40 2.30
CA ASN A 87 3.15 0.21 2.32
C ASN A 87 3.94 -1.05 2.69
N CYS A 88 3.23 -2.17 2.86
CA CYS A 88 3.81 -3.51 3.02
C CYS A 88 2.83 -4.57 2.50
N THR A 89 3.10 -5.86 2.74
CA THR A 89 2.19 -6.95 2.36
C THR A 89 0.84 -6.90 3.09
N HIS A 90 0.76 -6.22 4.23
CA HIS A 90 -0.46 -6.13 5.05
C HIS A 90 -1.29 -4.86 4.81
N CYS A 91 -0.84 -3.93 3.97
CA CYS A 91 -1.54 -2.67 3.74
C CYS A 91 -1.16 -2.03 2.40
N GLY A 92 -1.88 -0.97 2.06
CA GLY A 92 -1.63 -0.20 0.85
C GLY A 92 -2.46 -0.70 -0.35
N PRO A 93 -2.14 -0.18 -1.53
CA PRO A 93 -2.91 -0.44 -2.74
C PRO A 93 -2.73 -1.86 -3.26
N ARG A 94 -3.79 -2.40 -3.85
CA ARG A 94 -3.86 -3.70 -4.54
C ARG A 94 -4.67 -3.54 -5.83
N PHE A 95 -6.00 -3.50 -5.68
CA PHE A 95 -6.93 -3.36 -6.80
C PHE A 95 -6.66 -2.09 -7.59
N THR A 96 -6.48 -0.97 -6.93
CA THR A 96 -6.36 0.36 -7.57
C THR A 96 -5.10 0.56 -8.40
N ILE A 97 -4.07 -0.24 -8.17
CA ILE A 97 -2.83 -0.18 -8.95
C ILE A 97 -2.71 -1.30 -9.99
N THR A 98 -3.61 -2.28 -9.99
CA THR A 98 -3.55 -3.44 -10.89
C THR A 98 -4.03 -3.06 -12.28
N LYS A 99 -3.25 -3.41 -13.29
CA LYS A 99 -3.61 -3.26 -14.71
C LYS A 99 -4.10 -4.58 -15.30
N HIS A 100 -3.39 -5.66 -14.98
CA HIS A 100 -3.65 -7.00 -15.50
C HIS A 100 -3.39 -8.05 -14.41
N LEU A 101 -3.90 -9.25 -14.60
CA LEU A 101 -3.56 -10.43 -13.80
C LEU A 101 -2.42 -11.21 -14.47
N PRO A 102 -1.58 -11.92 -13.72
CA PRO A 102 -1.54 -12.02 -12.25
C PRO A 102 -1.13 -10.71 -11.58
N TYR A 103 -1.39 -10.58 -10.26
CA TYR A 103 -1.00 -9.41 -9.47
C TYR A 103 0.51 -9.45 -9.18
N ASP A 104 1.29 -9.03 -10.17
CA ASP A 104 2.75 -8.89 -10.07
C ASP A 104 3.15 -7.47 -10.47
N ARG A 105 4.27 -6.97 -9.93
CA ARG A 105 4.70 -5.56 -10.13
C ARG A 105 4.70 -5.12 -11.59
N PRO A 106 5.18 -5.90 -12.59
CA PRO A 106 5.11 -5.52 -14.00
C PRO A 106 3.68 -5.28 -14.50
N GLN A 107 2.69 -5.93 -13.89
CA GLN A 107 1.26 -5.83 -14.23
C GLN A 107 0.53 -4.75 -13.42
N THR A 108 1.27 -3.88 -12.74
CA THR A 108 0.72 -2.78 -11.94
C THR A 108 1.19 -1.41 -12.44
N THR A 109 0.58 -0.34 -11.93
CA THR A 109 1.05 1.03 -12.17
C THR A 109 2.42 1.32 -11.55
N MET A 110 2.95 0.40 -10.73
CA MET A 110 4.30 0.49 -10.15
C MET A 110 5.41 0.00 -11.08
N ALA A 111 5.08 -0.59 -12.23
CA ALA A 111 6.07 -1.11 -13.18
C ALA A 111 7.20 -0.11 -13.57
N PRO A 112 6.90 1.20 -13.81
CA PRO A 112 7.95 2.17 -14.15
C PRO A 112 8.92 2.48 -12.98
N PHE A 113 8.52 2.24 -11.75
CA PHE A 113 9.30 2.54 -10.55
C PHE A 113 10.24 1.38 -10.22
N LYS A 114 11.44 1.40 -10.78
CA LYS A 114 12.46 0.38 -10.47
C LYS A 114 12.91 0.52 -9.02
N MET A 115 12.83 -0.59 -8.26
CA MET A 115 13.24 -0.60 -6.86
C MET A 115 14.74 -0.29 -6.74
N CYS A 116 15.10 0.56 -5.76
CA CYS A 116 16.49 0.70 -5.34
C CYS A 116 16.97 -0.58 -4.63
N GLU A 117 18.27 -0.70 -4.44
CA GLU A 117 18.88 -1.89 -3.84
C GLU A 117 18.25 -2.28 -2.50
N GLN A 118 18.05 -1.31 -1.61
CA GLN A 118 17.44 -1.53 -0.31
C GLN A 118 15.97 -2.01 -0.41
N CYS A 119 15.16 -1.41 -1.29
CA CYS A 119 13.79 -1.87 -1.52
C CYS A 119 13.74 -3.25 -2.17
N LEU A 120 14.71 -3.56 -3.03
CA LEU A 120 14.82 -4.88 -3.64
C LEU A 120 15.23 -5.95 -2.63
N SER A 121 16.13 -5.61 -1.70
CA SER A 121 16.51 -6.50 -0.59
C SER A 121 15.30 -6.84 0.28
N GLU A 122 14.55 -5.83 0.75
CA GLU A 122 13.29 -6.03 1.50
C GLU A 122 12.28 -6.89 0.72
N TYR A 123 12.18 -6.66 -0.59
CA TYR A 123 11.24 -7.38 -1.45
C TYR A 123 11.61 -8.87 -1.60
N LYS A 124 12.89 -9.21 -1.54
CA LYS A 124 13.40 -10.58 -1.71
C LYS A 124 13.59 -11.33 -0.39
N ASP A 125 13.60 -10.64 0.74
CA ASP A 125 13.79 -11.26 2.06
C ASP A 125 12.48 -11.85 2.58
N PRO A 126 12.37 -13.19 2.73
CA PRO A 126 11.17 -13.84 3.24
C PRO A 126 10.80 -13.43 4.67
N LEU A 127 11.73 -12.89 5.44
CA LEU A 127 11.52 -12.43 6.82
C LEU A 127 11.09 -10.96 6.88
N ASP A 128 11.22 -10.20 5.79
CA ASP A 128 10.78 -8.81 5.75
C ASP A 128 9.27 -8.70 5.49
N ARG A 129 8.61 -7.79 6.19
CA ARG A 129 7.18 -7.50 6.00
C ARG A 129 6.83 -6.89 4.63
N ARG A 130 7.83 -6.60 3.80
CA ARG A 130 7.69 -6.17 2.41
C ARG A 130 8.07 -7.25 1.39
N PHE A 131 8.28 -8.47 1.88
CA PHE A 131 8.51 -9.61 1.00
C PHE A 131 7.40 -9.72 -0.05
N HIS A 132 7.78 -9.67 -1.33
CA HIS A 132 6.85 -9.67 -2.48
C HIS A 132 5.72 -8.62 -2.40
N ALA A 133 5.88 -7.54 -1.63
CA ALA A 133 4.95 -6.42 -1.65
C ALA A 133 5.07 -5.66 -2.97
N GLN A 134 4.19 -5.92 -3.92
CA GLN A 134 4.26 -5.37 -5.28
C GLN A 134 4.37 -3.84 -5.33
N PRO A 135 3.68 -3.05 -4.45
CA PRO A 135 3.83 -1.60 -4.41
C PRO A 135 5.03 -1.11 -3.60
N ASN A 136 5.94 -2.00 -3.11
CA ASN A 136 7.08 -1.58 -2.30
C ASN A 136 7.90 -0.48 -2.98
N ALA A 137 8.17 0.60 -2.24
CA ALA A 137 8.93 1.75 -2.69
C ALA A 137 9.44 2.57 -1.50
N CYS A 138 10.27 3.56 -1.78
CA CYS A 138 10.73 4.57 -0.84
C CYS A 138 10.89 5.93 -1.56
N PRO A 139 11.22 7.03 -0.87
CA PRO A 139 11.41 8.34 -1.49
C PRO A 139 12.42 8.36 -2.64
N VAL A 140 13.38 7.42 -2.66
CA VAL A 140 14.42 7.36 -3.71
C VAL A 140 13.91 6.70 -4.99
N CYS A 141 13.06 5.68 -4.88
CA CYS A 141 12.72 4.84 -6.03
C CYS A 141 11.22 4.78 -6.38
N GLY A 142 10.38 5.40 -5.57
CA GLY A 142 8.93 5.36 -5.77
C GLY A 142 8.32 6.66 -6.27
N PRO A 143 6.98 6.72 -6.28
CA PRO A 143 6.24 7.94 -6.60
C PRO A 143 6.65 9.11 -5.73
N GLN A 144 6.57 10.32 -6.28
CA GLN A 144 6.89 11.55 -5.59
C GLN A 144 5.66 12.44 -5.47
N LEU A 145 5.62 13.27 -4.43
CA LEU A 145 4.69 14.38 -4.30
C LEU A 145 5.36 15.66 -4.79
N TRP A 146 4.57 16.57 -5.31
CA TRP A 146 4.96 17.96 -5.54
C TRP A 146 3.79 18.88 -5.23
N PHE A 147 4.09 20.15 -4.99
CA PHE A 147 3.11 21.20 -4.80
C PHE A 147 3.28 22.25 -5.88
N GLU A 148 2.18 22.69 -6.49
CA GLU A 148 2.18 23.69 -7.56
C GLU A 148 0.96 24.61 -7.46
N TYR A 149 1.04 25.82 -7.97
CA TYR A 149 -0.15 26.63 -8.23
C TYR A 149 -0.84 26.17 -9.53
N ILE A 150 -2.15 26.44 -9.64
CA ILE A 150 -2.92 26.06 -10.82
C ILE A 150 -2.25 26.65 -12.08
N GLY A 151 -1.87 25.77 -13.01
CA GLY A 151 -1.18 26.15 -14.24
C GLY A 151 0.28 26.60 -14.08
N GLY A 152 0.85 26.40 -12.89
CA GLY A 152 2.22 26.77 -12.56
C GLY A 152 3.23 25.62 -12.66
N GLN A 153 4.46 25.93 -12.28
CA GLN A 153 5.54 24.97 -12.08
C GLN A 153 5.54 24.47 -10.62
N PRO A 154 6.12 23.30 -10.34
CA PRO A 154 6.37 22.86 -8.98
C PRO A 154 7.11 23.92 -8.17
N ILE A 155 6.72 24.08 -6.92
CA ILE A 155 7.32 25.01 -5.97
C ILE A 155 8.33 24.24 -5.13
N ASP A 156 9.49 24.82 -4.92
CA ASP A 156 10.53 24.26 -4.05
C ASP A 156 10.05 24.20 -2.60
N GLY A 157 10.34 23.09 -1.94
CA GLY A 157 9.97 22.84 -0.55
C GLY A 157 9.31 21.47 -0.35
N ASP A 158 9.06 21.13 0.89
CA ASP A 158 8.30 19.90 1.22
C ASP A 158 6.83 20.10 0.82
N PRO A 159 6.28 19.28 -0.09
CA PRO A 159 4.92 19.46 -0.59
C PRO A 159 3.84 19.29 0.48
N ILE A 160 4.12 18.53 1.54
CA ILE A 160 3.19 18.36 2.67
C ILE A 160 3.16 19.63 3.51
N ASP A 161 4.32 20.23 3.80
CA ASP A 161 4.39 21.47 4.56
C ASP A 161 3.76 22.62 3.80
N LEU A 162 4.04 22.77 2.51
CA LEU A 162 3.41 23.75 1.63
C LEU A 162 1.88 23.61 1.59
N ALA A 163 1.38 22.36 1.54
CA ALA A 163 -0.05 22.08 1.58
C ALA A 163 -0.67 22.47 2.94
N VAL A 164 0.01 22.13 4.04
CA VAL A 164 -0.44 22.48 5.41
C VAL A 164 -0.49 24.00 5.59
N GLU A 165 0.53 24.74 5.16
CA GLU A 165 0.56 26.20 5.19
C GLU A 165 -0.58 26.81 4.37
N ALA A 166 -0.77 26.34 3.15
CA ALA A 166 -1.86 26.81 2.31
C ALA A 166 -3.24 26.61 2.96
N ILE A 167 -3.47 25.46 3.61
CA ILE A 167 -4.72 25.19 4.34
C ILE A 167 -4.87 26.13 5.53
N ARG A 168 -3.80 26.34 6.32
CA ARG A 168 -3.80 27.26 7.47
C ARG A 168 -4.07 28.71 7.06
N ASP A 169 -3.59 29.12 5.90
CA ASP A 169 -3.87 30.42 5.28
C ASP A 169 -5.32 30.54 4.74
N GLY A 170 -6.18 29.56 4.96
CA GLY A 170 -7.55 29.55 4.48
C GLY A 170 -7.70 29.38 2.96
N LYS A 171 -6.67 28.83 2.31
CA LYS A 171 -6.71 28.49 0.89
C LYS A 171 -7.44 27.15 0.68
N ILE A 172 -7.93 26.96 -0.54
CA ILE A 172 -8.48 25.68 -0.99
C ILE A 172 -7.41 25.03 -1.86
N ILE A 173 -6.98 23.82 -1.52
CA ILE A 173 -6.02 23.03 -2.30
C ILE A 173 -6.72 21.89 -3.04
N ALA A 174 -6.17 21.49 -4.16
CA ALA A 174 -6.59 20.30 -4.91
C ALA A 174 -5.55 19.20 -4.70
N VAL A 175 -5.94 18.12 -4.01
CA VAL A 175 -5.07 16.96 -3.77
C VAL A 175 -5.41 15.87 -4.78
N LYS A 176 -4.44 15.44 -5.57
CA LYS A 176 -4.58 14.31 -6.48
C LYS A 176 -4.74 13.03 -5.68
N GLY A 177 -5.93 12.48 -5.69
CA GLY A 177 -6.25 11.21 -5.08
C GLY A 177 -6.53 10.12 -6.10
N LEU A 178 -7.05 9.02 -5.62
CA LEU A 178 -7.52 7.93 -6.45
C LEU A 178 -8.74 8.39 -7.25
N GLY A 179 -8.70 8.21 -8.57
CA GLY A 179 -9.81 8.56 -9.46
C GLY A 179 -10.03 10.04 -9.73
N GLY A 180 -9.28 10.96 -9.11
CA GLY A 180 -9.42 12.40 -9.36
C GLY A 180 -8.84 13.30 -8.28
N PHE A 181 -9.24 14.58 -8.30
CA PHE A 181 -8.81 15.58 -7.33
C PHE A 181 -9.83 15.75 -6.19
N HIS A 182 -9.32 15.82 -4.98
CA HIS A 182 -10.08 16.21 -3.79
C HIS A 182 -9.80 17.68 -3.48
N LEU A 183 -10.85 18.50 -3.39
CA LEU A 183 -10.71 19.87 -2.92
C LEU A 183 -10.76 19.87 -1.39
N VAL A 184 -9.73 20.41 -0.78
CA VAL A 184 -9.51 20.40 0.67
C VAL A 184 -9.32 21.81 1.18
N CYS A 185 -9.96 22.14 2.31
CA CYS A 185 -9.75 23.37 3.06
C CYS A 185 -9.87 23.09 4.57
N ASP A 186 -9.50 24.05 5.40
CA ASP A 186 -9.70 23.95 6.84
C ASP A 186 -11.22 23.99 7.18
N ALA A 187 -11.71 22.90 7.76
CA ALA A 187 -13.10 22.77 8.17
C ALA A 187 -13.50 23.74 9.32
N LYS A 188 -12.52 24.25 10.07
CA LYS A 188 -12.72 25.23 11.14
C LYS A 188 -12.72 26.68 10.64
N ASN A 189 -12.40 26.92 9.37
CA ASN A 189 -12.41 28.24 8.77
C ASN A 189 -13.71 28.48 7.99
N PRO A 190 -14.70 29.22 8.54
CA PRO A 190 -15.99 29.43 7.89
C PRO A 190 -15.87 30.07 6.50
N ARG A 191 -14.91 30.99 6.32
CA ARG A 191 -14.71 31.70 5.04
C ARG A 191 -14.17 30.73 3.97
N ALA A 192 -13.27 29.80 4.35
CA ALA A 192 -12.74 28.79 3.42
C ALA A 192 -13.84 27.79 3.02
N VAL A 193 -14.66 27.35 3.97
CA VAL A 193 -15.79 26.45 3.72
C VAL A 193 -16.83 27.10 2.81
N GLU A 194 -17.22 28.35 3.09
CA GLU A 194 -18.17 29.11 2.28
C GLU A 194 -17.66 29.27 0.84
N LYS A 195 -16.39 29.67 0.67
CA LYS A 195 -15.76 29.79 -0.64
C LYS A 195 -15.71 28.45 -1.40
N LEU A 196 -15.50 27.34 -0.69
CA LEU A 196 -15.54 25.99 -1.28
C LEU A 196 -16.95 25.66 -1.77
N ARG A 197 -17.99 25.96 -0.97
CA ARG A 197 -19.39 25.74 -1.33
C ARG A 197 -19.78 26.51 -2.58
N GLN A 198 -19.51 27.81 -2.59
CA GLN A 198 -19.78 28.70 -3.73
C GLN A 198 -19.11 28.21 -5.02
N ARG A 199 -17.81 27.86 -4.95
CA ARG A 199 -17.07 27.34 -6.11
C ARG A 199 -17.57 26.00 -6.63
N LYS A 200 -18.14 25.17 -5.76
CA LYS A 200 -18.71 23.85 -6.14
C LYS A 200 -20.20 23.92 -6.49
N GLY A 201 -20.88 25.07 -6.31
CA GLY A 201 -22.34 25.13 -6.43
C GLY A 201 -23.03 24.14 -5.49
N ARG A 202 -22.58 24.05 -4.23
CA ARG A 202 -23.04 23.07 -3.24
C ARG A 202 -23.46 23.75 -1.95
N ASP A 203 -24.61 24.38 -1.98
CA ASP A 203 -25.07 25.20 -0.86
C ASP A 203 -25.50 24.37 0.36
N GLU A 204 -26.25 23.30 0.17
CA GLU A 204 -26.86 22.53 1.27
C GLU A 204 -26.24 21.14 1.50
N LYS A 205 -25.55 20.56 0.50
CA LYS A 205 -25.02 19.20 0.59
C LYS A 205 -23.88 19.12 1.60
N ALA A 206 -23.92 18.11 2.49
CA ALA A 206 -22.83 17.84 3.44
C ALA A 206 -21.49 17.65 2.72
N LEU A 207 -20.42 18.20 3.31
CA LEU A 207 -19.04 17.98 2.90
C LEU A 207 -18.43 16.87 3.76
N ALA A 208 -17.59 16.03 3.16
CA ALA A 208 -16.81 15.06 3.90
C ALA A 208 -15.78 15.78 4.78
N VAL A 209 -15.62 15.33 6.01
CA VAL A 209 -14.64 15.89 6.95
C VAL A 209 -13.63 14.80 7.31
N MET A 210 -12.34 15.14 7.20
CA MET A 210 -11.25 14.29 7.69
C MET A 210 -10.94 14.68 9.13
N MET A 211 -10.93 13.72 10.03
CA MET A 211 -10.68 13.90 11.47
C MET A 211 -9.53 13.02 11.92
N VAL A 212 -8.84 13.43 12.98
CA VAL A 212 -7.72 12.66 13.56
C VAL A 212 -8.21 11.37 14.18
N ASN A 213 -9.38 11.41 14.85
CA ASN A 213 -10.02 10.26 15.48
C ASN A 213 -11.51 10.25 15.15
N ALA A 214 -12.09 9.07 14.96
CA ALA A 214 -13.52 8.88 15.13
C ALA A 214 -13.81 8.86 16.65
N ILE A 215 -14.68 9.77 17.11
CA ILE A 215 -15.18 9.78 18.49
C ILE A 215 -16.24 8.70 18.61
#